data_3227397713c2bffd47e8f8768eb1ae95
#
_entry.id   3227397713c2bffd47e8f8768eb1ae95
#
_cell.length_a   1.000
_cell.length_b   1.000
_cell.length_c   1.000
_cell.angle_alpha   90.00
_cell.angle_beta   90.00
_cell.angle_gamma   90.00
#
_symmetry.space_group_name_H-M   'P 1'
#
loop_
_entity.id
_entity.type
_entity.pdbx_description
1 polymer ?
#
loop_
_entity_poly.entity_id
_entity_poly.type
_entity_poly.pdbx_seq_one_letter_code
_entity_poly.pdbx_strand_id
1 'polypeptide(L)'
;MYESEIIGIVSASISPIPENDLWWGKGFTEWTNVGKARRYFRNHYQPRVPADLGYYDLRVAETRQAQADMAREYGVEGFVYWHYWFGNGKRLLERPFNEVLASGEPDFPFALAWANESWRGFAHGITNRNMLIEQLYGGVEDYTAHFRAVLPAFRDHRYITVDGKPLFMIYKPLADPEVKVFIATWRELAEKNGLPGIYFVGHENAPVPNVGAIFSTGVDAVNPLRLVGYF
;
A
#
# COMPACT_ATOMS: atom_id res chain seq x y z
N MET A 1 14.73 14.53 -20.27
CA MET A 1 13.47 15.11 -19.75
C MET A 1 12.80 13.93 -19.06
N TYR A 2 12.74 13.91 -17.72
CA TYR A 2 12.01 12.84 -17.01
C TYR A 2 10.53 13.17 -17.16
N GLU A 3 9.81 12.36 -17.92
CA GLU A 3 8.36 12.39 -17.89
C GLU A 3 7.94 11.95 -16.50
N SER A 4 7.15 12.77 -15.82
CA SER A 4 6.64 12.44 -14.49
C SER A 4 5.46 11.50 -14.68
N GLU A 5 5.64 10.22 -14.37
CA GLU A 5 4.56 9.24 -14.35
C GLU A 5 3.59 9.54 -13.21
N ILE A 6 2.30 9.55 -13.51
CA ILE A 6 1.23 9.70 -12.52
C ILE A 6 0.81 8.30 -12.06
N ILE A 7 1.05 8.00 -10.80
CA ILE A 7 0.72 6.70 -10.20
C ILE A 7 -0.35 6.89 -9.13
N GLY A 8 -1.45 6.14 -9.24
CA GLY A 8 -2.55 6.13 -8.27
C GLY A 8 -2.29 5.16 -7.13
N ILE A 9 -2.78 5.46 -5.91
CA ILE A 9 -2.66 4.56 -4.76
C ILE A 9 -3.97 3.82 -4.55
N VAL A 10 -3.89 2.50 -4.39
CA VAL A 10 -5.03 1.63 -4.14
C VAL A 10 -4.99 1.10 -2.71
N SER A 11 -6.05 1.37 -1.95
CA SER A 11 -6.25 0.83 -0.61
C SER A 11 -7.20 -0.36 -0.64
N ALA A 12 -6.74 -1.52 -0.17
CA ALA A 12 -7.58 -2.72 -0.05
C ALA A 12 -8.53 -2.70 1.17
N SER A 13 -8.47 -1.66 2.03
CA SER A 13 -9.29 -1.51 3.24
C SER A 13 -10.80 -1.32 2.98
N ILE A 14 -11.17 -1.13 1.73
CA ILE A 14 -12.56 -1.12 1.26
C ILE A 14 -13.15 -2.52 1.01
N SER A 15 -12.38 -3.57 1.24
CA SER A 15 -12.87 -4.95 1.21
C SER A 15 -13.04 -5.49 2.64
N PRO A 16 -14.15 -6.19 2.96
CA PRO A 16 -14.33 -6.78 4.27
C PRO A 16 -13.35 -7.92 4.51
N ILE A 17 -12.80 -7.98 5.73
CA ILE A 17 -11.94 -9.04 6.22
C ILE A 17 -12.40 -9.48 7.62
N PRO A 18 -12.12 -10.73 8.05
CA PRO A 18 -12.52 -11.22 9.36
C PRO A 18 -12.02 -10.38 10.54
N GLU A 19 -10.82 -9.82 10.43
CA GLU A 19 -10.25 -8.95 11.45
C GLU A 19 -11.06 -7.65 11.60
N ASN A 20 -11.46 -7.03 10.47
CA ASN A 20 -12.31 -5.84 10.50
C ASN A 20 -13.69 -6.16 11.08
N ASP A 21 -14.25 -7.33 10.77
CA ASP A 21 -15.51 -7.78 11.35
C ASP A 21 -15.43 -7.91 12.88
N LEU A 22 -14.30 -8.42 13.38
CA LEU A 22 -14.05 -8.56 14.82
C LEU A 22 -13.89 -7.20 15.51
N TRP A 23 -13.22 -6.26 14.88
CA TRP A 23 -12.89 -4.95 15.47
C TRP A 23 -14.03 -3.93 15.37
N TRP A 24 -14.78 -3.96 14.26
CA TRP A 24 -15.70 -2.88 13.87
C TRP A 24 -17.13 -3.34 13.63
N GLY A 25 -17.37 -4.64 13.63
CA GLY A 25 -18.66 -5.25 13.33
C GLY A 25 -18.74 -5.82 11.92
N LYS A 26 -19.60 -6.81 11.78
CA LYS A 26 -19.73 -7.64 10.59
C LYS A 26 -19.98 -6.82 9.31
N GLY A 27 -19.19 -7.12 8.28
CA GLY A 27 -19.27 -6.46 6.97
C GLY A 27 -18.62 -5.08 6.94
N PHE A 28 -17.79 -4.73 7.92
CA PHE A 28 -17.13 -3.44 7.96
C PHE A 28 -16.15 -3.27 6.80
N THR A 29 -16.27 -2.11 6.16
CA THR A 29 -15.28 -1.52 5.26
C THR A 29 -15.19 -0.02 5.55
N GLU A 30 -14.22 0.68 4.98
CA GLU A 30 -14.15 2.15 5.11
C GLU A 30 -15.41 2.85 4.59
N TRP A 31 -16.13 2.25 3.64
CA TRP A 31 -17.44 2.75 3.19
C TRP A 31 -18.45 2.87 4.32
N THR A 32 -18.33 2.05 5.37
CA THR A 32 -19.19 2.13 6.55
C THR A 32 -19.05 3.49 7.25
N ASN A 33 -17.83 4.01 7.34
CA ASN A 33 -17.56 5.32 7.94
C ASN A 33 -18.01 6.44 7.00
N VAL A 34 -17.77 6.32 5.69
CA VAL A 34 -18.23 7.29 4.69
C VAL A 34 -19.75 7.43 4.74
N GLY A 35 -20.50 6.31 4.73
CA GLY A 35 -21.96 6.33 4.76
C GLY A 35 -22.56 6.84 6.06
N LYS A 36 -21.84 6.70 7.19
CA LYS A 36 -22.25 7.21 8.51
C LYS A 36 -21.84 8.67 8.76
N ALA A 37 -21.05 9.27 7.87
CA ALA A 37 -20.55 10.63 8.06
C ALA A 37 -21.70 11.65 8.15
N ARG A 38 -21.55 12.65 9.04
CA ARG A 38 -22.57 13.66 9.33
C ARG A 38 -22.02 15.06 9.13
N ARG A 39 -22.91 15.98 8.87
CA ARG A 39 -22.59 17.41 8.87
C ARG A 39 -22.40 17.90 10.31
N TYR A 40 -21.27 18.55 10.58
CA TYR A 40 -20.96 19.14 11.90
C TYR A 40 -21.15 20.65 11.95
N PHE A 41 -21.20 21.32 10.77
CA PHE A 41 -21.41 22.75 10.66
C PHE A 41 -22.07 23.09 9.32
N ARG A 42 -22.54 24.36 9.19
CA ARG A 42 -23.17 24.85 7.95
C ARG A 42 -22.18 24.74 6.77
N ASN A 43 -22.65 24.23 5.64
CA ASN A 43 -21.85 23.98 4.43
C ASN A 43 -20.80 22.85 4.56
N HIS A 44 -20.75 22.10 5.65
CA HIS A 44 -19.96 20.87 5.69
C HIS A 44 -20.60 19.83 4.78
N TYR A 45 -19.94 19.50 3.67
CA TYR A 45 -20.43 18.51 2.70
C TYR A 45 -20.16 17.10 3.24
N GLN A 46 -21.20 16.46 3.76
CA GLN A 46 -21.20 15.07 4.24
C GLN A 46 -22.62 14.50 4.18
N PRO A 47 -22.78 13.18 3.98
CA PRO A 47 -21.75 12.23 3.58
C PRO A 47 -21.25 12.47 2.15
N ARG A 48 -20.01 12.08 1.86
CA ARG A 48 -19.48 12.05 0.50
C ARG A 48 -19.93 10.75 -0.15
N VAL A 49 -20.79 10.83 -1.15
CA VAL A 49 -21.28 9.69 -1.90
C VAL A 49 -20.37 9.49 -3.11
N PRO A 50 -19.86 8.27 -3.35
CA PRO A 50 -19.09 7.98 -4.57
C PRO A 50 -19.88 8.31 -5.83
N ALA A 51 -19.23 8.87 -6.87
CA ALA A 51 -19.86 9.26 -8.10
C ALA A 51 -19.94 8.08 -9.11
N ASP A 52 -18.77 7.59 -9.56
CA ASP A 52 -18.71 6.73 -10.74
C ASP A 52 -18.79 5.24 -10.44
N LEU A 53 -18.04 4.75 -9.45
CA LEU A 53 -17.98 3.32 -9.13
C LEU A 53 -18.84 2.91 -7.94
N GLY A 54 -19.58 3.85 -7.33
CA GLY A 54 -20.40 3.58 -6.15
C GLY A 54 -19.58 3.10 -4.95
N TYR A 55 -20.22 2.40 -4.03
CA TYR A 55 -19.59 1.78 -2.86
C TYR A 55 -18.99 0.42 -3.26
N TYR A 56 -17.93 0.47 -4.03
CA TYR A 56 -17.33 -0.70 -4.68
C TYR A 56 -16.57 -1.62 -3.70
N ASP A 57 -16.34 -2.86 -4.16
CA ASP A 57 -15.57 -3.89 -3.45
C ASP A 57 -14.44 -4.39 -4.38
N LEU A 58 -13.20 -4.28 -3.95
CA LEU A 58 -12.04 -4.71 -4.73
C LEU A 58 -11.89 -6.23 -4.89
N ARG A 59 -12.73 -7.03 -4.23
CA ARG A 59 -12.83 -8.47 -4.48
C ARG A 59 -13.53 -8.78 -5.80
N VAL A 60 -14.27 -7.82 -6.36
CA VAL A 60 -14.99 -7.96 -7.63
C VAL A 60 -14.06 -7.61 -8.78
N ALA A 61 -13.84 -8.55 -9.69
CA ALA A 61 -12.89 -8.37 -10.80
C ALA A 61 -13.31 -7.23 -11.74
N GLU A 62 -14.59 -7.11 -12.02
CA GLU A 62 -15.17 -6.05 -12.86
C GLU A 62 -14.93 -4.66 -12.27
N THR A 63 -14.93 -4.54 -10.95
CA THR A 63 -14.58 -3.28 -10.27
C THR A 63 -13.12 -2.91 -10.49
N ARG A 64 -12.22 -3.86 -10.35
CA ARG A 64 -10.79 -3.64 -10.58
C ARG A 64 -10.51 -3.25 -12.03
N GLN A 65 -11.21 -3.89 -12.98
CA GLN A 65 -11.12 -3.53 -14.40
C GLN A 65 -11.64 -2.11 -14.65
N ALA A 66 -12.81 -1.77 -14.13
CA ALA A 66 -13.39 -0.44 -14.28
C ALA A 66 -12.49 0.66 -13.68
N GLN A 67 -11.81 0.39 -12.56
CA GLN A 67 -10.83 1.31 -12.00
C GLN A 67 -9.63 1.52 -12.93
N ALA A 68 -9.09 0.45 -13.49
CA ALA A 68 -7.96 0.54 -14.42
C ALA A 68 -8.34 1.28 -15.71
N ASP A 69 -9.54 1.05 -16.23
CA ASP A 69 -10.04 1.73 -17.42
C ASP A 69 -10.23 3.24 -17.17
N MET A 70 -10.81 3.60 -16.03
CA MET A 70 -10.93 4.99 -15.61
C MET A 70 -9.55 5.63 -15.38
N ALA A 71 -8.62 4.93 -14.76
CA ALA A 71 -7.25 5.40 -14.55
C ALA A 71 -6.57 5.75 -15.89
N ARG A 72 -6.68 4.87 -16.89
CA ARG A 72 -6.15 5.12 -18.25
C ARG A 72 -6.80 6.34 -18.90
N GLU A 73 -8.12 6.47 -18.79
CA GLU A 73 -8.87 7.59 -19.36
C GLU A 73 -8.39 8.95 -18.82
N TYR A 74 -8.02 8.99 -17.51
CA TYR A 74 -7.58 10.20 -16.84
C TYR A 74 -6.05 10.34 -16.75
N GLY A 75 -5.29 9.54 -17.48
CA GLY A 75 -3.83 9.67 -17.59
C GLY A 75 -3.07 9.16 -16.36
N VAL A 76 -3.66 8.30 -15.54
CA VAL A 76 -2.95 7.56 -14.50
C VAL A 76 -2.31 6.32 -15.14
N GLU A 77 -1.00 6.17 -14.96
CA GLU A 77 -0.19 5.20 -15.70
C GLU A 77 0.02 3.89 -14.95
N GLY A 78 -0.28 3.85 -13.66
CA GLY A 78 -0.16 2.64 -12.85
C GLY A 78 -0.74 2.79 -11.46
N PHE A 79 -0.80 1.69 -10.72
CA PHE A 79 -1.27 1.64 -9.35
C PHE A 79 -0.18 1.23 -8.38
N VAL A 80 -0.15 1.86 -7.19
CA VAL A 80 0.60 1.36 -6.04
C VAL A 80 -0.37 0.74 -5.06
N TYR A 81 -0.27 -0.56 -4.85
CA TYR A 81 -1.09 -1.26 -3.87
C TYR A 81 -0.45 -1.20 -2.48
N TRP A 82 -1.23 -0.78 -1.47
CA TRP A 82 -0.83 -0.96 -0.09
C TRP A 82 -0.67 -2.44 0.21
N HIS A 83 0.52 -2.81 0.65
CA HIS A 83 0.92 -4.14 1.08
C HIS A 83 1.15 -4.14 2.58
N TYR A 84 0.50 -5.05 3.29
CA TYR A 84 0.57 -5.15 4.74
C TYR A 84 1.30 -6.43 5.13
N TRP A 85 2.48 -6.26 5.70
CA TRP A 85 3.29 -7.30 6.31
C TRP A 85 3.62 -6.87 7.72
N PHE A 86 2.98 -7.50 8.72
CA PHE A 86 3.10 -7.14 10.13
C PHE A 86 4.21 -7.90 10.86
N GLY A 87 5.04 -8.63 10.15
CA GLY A 87 6.07 -9.52 10.67
C GLY A 87 5.56 -10.95 10.92
N ASN A 88 6.50 -11.90 11.02
CA ASN A 88 6.21 -13.33 11.26
C ASN A 88 5.21 -13.93 10.28
N GLY A 89 5.22 -13.50 9.02
CA GLY A 89 4.32 -13.97 7.99
C GLY A 89 2.89 -13.44 8.06
N LYS A 90 2.57 -12.56 9.02
CA LYS A 90 1.21 -12.02 9.18
C LYS A 90 0.92 -10.96 8.11
N ARG A 91 -0.07 -11.25 7.26
CA ARG A 91 -0.58 -10.35 6.21
C ARG A 91 -2.05 -10.04 6.45
N LEU A 92 -2.48 -8.87 6.01
CA LEU A 92 -3.89 -8.48 5.96
C LEU A 92 -4.20 -7.78 4.63
N LEU A 93 -5.47 -7.85 4.20
CA LEU A 93 -5.98 -7.18 3.00
C LEU A 93 -5.27 -7.59 1.69
N GLU A 94 -4.58 -8.73 1.69
CA GLU A 94 -3.80 -9.21 0.54
C GLU A 94 -4.65 -9.79 -0.59
N ARG A 95 -5.92 -10.13 -0.33
CA ARG A 95 -6.78 -10.85 -1.28
C ARG A 95 -6.96 -10.11 -2.61
N PRO A 96 -7.32 -8.81 -2.67
CA PRO A 96 -7.51 -8.13 -3.95
C PRO A 96 -6.24 -8.14 -4.80
N PHE A 97 -5.09 -7.87 -4.20
CA PHE A 97 -3.81 -7.90 -4.91
C PHE A 97 -3.42 -9.31 -5.36
N ASN A 98 -3.60 -10.33 -4.50
CA ASN A 98 -3.31 -11.71 -4.86
C ASN A 98 -4.18 -12.17 -6.06
N GLU A 99 -5.44 -11.74 -6.13
CA GLU A 99 -6.31 -12.03 -7.27
C GLU A 99 -5.87 -11.32 -8.55
N VAL A 100 -5.42 -10.05 -8.46
CA VAL A 100 -4.82 -9.33 -9.60
C VAL A 100 -3.57 -10.05 -10.13
N LEU A 101 -2.71 -10.50 -9.22
CA LEU A 101 -1.49 -11.21 -9.59
C LEU A 101 -1.79 -12.57 -10.22
N ALA A 102 -2.72 -13.34 -9.63
CA ALA A 102 -3.06 -14.68 -10.10
C ALA A 102 -3.84 -14.69 -11.43
N SER A 103 -4.72 -13.71 -11.65
CA SER A 103 -5.53 -13.62 -12.86
C SER A 103 -4.80 -13.02 -14.07
N GLY A 104 -3.77 -12.20 -13.83
CA GLY A 104 -3.19 -11.35 -14.87
C GLY A 104 -4.03 -10.11 -15.19
N GLU A 105 -5.16 -9.88 -14.50
CA GLU A 105 -6.11 -8.81 -14.79
C GLU A 105 -6.39 -7.92 -13.54
N PRO A 106 -6.61 -6.61 -13.73
CA PRO A 106 -6.51 -5.87 -15.00
C PRO A 106 -5.06 -5.85 -15.52
N ASP A 107 -4.88 -5.87 -16.84
CA ASP A 107 -3.57 -5.63 -17.48
C ASP A 107 -3.21 -4.14 -17.34
N PHE A 108 -2.77 -3.75 -16.16
CA PHE A 108 -2.44 -2.39 -15.79
C PHE A 108 -1.19 -2.37 -14.91
N PRO A 109 -0.24 -1.44 -15.13
CA PRO A 109 1.00 -1.39 -14.37
C PRO A 109 0.78 -1.23 -12.87
N PHE A 110 1.59 -1.92 -12.05
CA PHE A 110 1.47 -1.80 -10.60
C PHE A 110 2.82 -1.90 -9.88
N ALA A 111 2.84 -1.39 -8.65
CA ALA A 111 3.92 -1.57 -7.68
C ALA A 111 3.32 -1.84 -6.29
N LEU A 112 4.18 -2.14 -5.32
CA LEU A 112 3.80 -2.35 -3.93
C LEU A 112 4.37 -1.27 -3.02
N ALA A 113 3.57 -0.88 -2.01
CA ALA A 113 3.99 -0.02 -0.92
C ALA A 113 3.78 -0.73 0.41
N TRP A 114 4.85 -0.98 1.15
CA TRP A 114 4.76 -1.57 2.49
C TRP A 114 4.27 -0.54 3.49
N ALA A 115 3.02 -0.72 3.96
CA ALA A 115 2.41 0.09 5.01
C ALA A 115 2.89 -0.40 6.38
N ASN A 116 4.16 -0.15 6.69
CA ASN A 116 4.86 -0.64 7.86
C ASN A 116 4.54 0.13 9.13
N GLU A 117 3.28 0.09 9.56
CA GLU A 117 2.81 0.70 10.81
C GLU A 117 1.79 -0.16 11.54
N SER A 118 1.79 -0.05 12.87
CA SER A 118 0.80 -0.71 13.73
C SER A 118 -0.58 -0.07 13.59
N TRP A 119 -1.64 -0.86 13.60
CA TRP A 119 -3.01 -0.35 13.60
C TRP A 119 -3.54 -0.17 15.01
N ARG A 120 -4.18 0.96 15.23
CA ARG A 120 -4.80 1.36 16.50
C ARG A 120 -6.25 1.78 16.30
N GLY A 121 -7.09 1.51 17.32
CA GLY A 121 -8.53 1.74 17.23
C GLY A 121 -8.97 3.17 16.88
N PHE A 122 -8.22 4.19 17.30
CA PHE A 122 -8.63 5.59 17.08
C PHE A 122 -8.59 6.02 15.61
N ALA A 123 -7.73 5.41 14.78
CA ALA A 123 -7.58 5.79 13.38
C ALA A 123 -8.86 5.61 12.56
N HIS A 124 -9.80 4.81 13.04
CA HIS A 124 -11.04 4.47 12.37
C HIS A 124 -12.30 4.87 13.15
N GLY A 125 -12.19 5.86 14.04
CA GLY A 125 -13.34 6.41 14.76
C GLY A 125 -13.76 5.64 16.02
N ILE A 126 -12.98 4.65 16.47
CA ILE A 126 -13.16 4.10 17.81
C ILE A 126 -12.41 4.98 18.83
N THR A 127 -13.07 5.33 19.91
CA THR A 127 -12.48 6.10 21.02
C THR A 127 -11.43 5.30 21.80
N ASN A 128 -11.39 3.99 21.61
CA ASN A 128 -10.45 3.09 22.27
C ASN A 128 -9.10 3.07 21.51
N ARG A 129 -8.05 3.50 22.19
CA ARG A 129 -6.66 3.51 21.65
C ARG A 129 -5.98 2.15 21.68
N ASN A 130 -6.73 1.06 21.82
CA ASN A 130 -6.16 -0.28 21.85
C ASN A 130 -5.39 -0.59 20.57
N MET A 131 -4.27 -1.28 20.74
CA MET A 131 -3.54 -1.90 19.64
C MET A 131 -4.43 -2.97 19.01
N LEU A 132 -4.68 -2.86 17.71
CA LEU A 132 -5.42 -3.88 16.95
C LEU A 132 -4.47 -4.91 16.38
N ILE A 133 -3.39 -4.46 15.76
CA ILE A 133 -2.29 -5.29 15.29
C ILE A 133 -1.00 -4.49 15.38
N GLU A 134 0.06 -5.12 15.88
CA GLU A 134 1.38 -4.53 16.02
C GLU A 134 2.23 -4.81 14.79
N GLN A 135 2.95 -3.79 14.30
CA GLN A 135 4.00 -3.97 13.31
C GLN A 135 5.26 -4.46 14.00
N LEU A 136 5.69 -5.64 13.64
CA LEU A 136 6.93 -6.26 14.10
C LEU A 136 7.99 -6.22 13.00
N TYR A 137 9.25 -6.11 13.40
CA TYR A 137 10.40 -6.17 12.51
C TYR A 137 11.27 -7.35 12.97
N GLY A 138 11.16 -8.47 12.27
CA GLY A 138 11.69 -9.77 12.70
C GLY A 138 13.13 -10.06 12.21
N GLY A 139 13.87 -9.03 11.76
CA GLY A 139 15.24 -9.19 11.28
C GLY A 139 15.34 -9.98 9.96
N VAL A 140 16.52 -10.49 9.64
CA VAL A 140 16.87 -11.09 8.34
C VAL A 140 15.95 -12.26 7.95
N GLU A 141 15.55 -13.08 8.92
CA GLU A 141 14.69 -14.24 8.64
C GLU A 141 13.30 -13.80 8.17
N ASP A 142 12.68 -12.86 8.88
CA ASP A 142 11.38 -12.30 8.52
C ASP A 142 11.46 -11.48 7.22
N TYR A 143 12.51 -10.68 7.05
CA TYR A 143 12.75 -9.95 5.79
C TYR A 143 12.88 -10.88 4.59
N THR A 144 13.53 -12.04 4.78
CA THR A 144 13.63 -13.07 3.75
C THR A 144 12.28 -13.70 3.43
N ALA A 145 11.46 -13.99 4.44
CA ALA A 145 10.10 -14.50 4.27
C ALA A 145 9.21 -13.48 3.53
N HIS A 146 9.30 -12.22 3.92
CA HIS A 146 8.60 -11.11 3.29
C HIS A 146 8.99 -10.98 1.80
N PHE A 147 10.28 -10.97 1.48
CA PHE A 147 10.76 -10.94 0.10
C PHE A 147 10.20 -12.08 -0.73
N ARG A 148 10.23 -13.32 -0.21
CA ARG A 148 9.70 -14.49 -0.90
C ARG A 148 8.20 -14.39 -1.18
N ALA A 149 7.44 -13.77 -0.27
CA ALA A 149 6.01 -13.56 -0.44
C ALA A 149 5.68 -12.58 -1.58
N VAL A 150 6.54 -11.61 -1.86
CA VAL A 150 6.32 -10.60 -2.92
C VAL A 150 7.11 -10.88 -4.21
N LEU A 151 8.06 -11.80 -4.19
CA LEU A 151 8.87 -12.16 -5.36
C LEU A 151 8.05 -12.53 -6.61
N PRO A 152 6.91 -13.25 -6.53
CA PRO A 152 6.07 -13.48 -7.69
C PRO A 152 5.57 -12.17 -8.35
N ALA A 153 5.28 -11.15 -7.56
CA ALA A 153 4.87 -9.85 -8.06
C ALA A 153 6.02 -9.16 -8.82
N PHE A 154 7.25 -9.20 -8.31
CA PHE A 154 8.42 -8.60 -8.97
C PHE A 154 8.75 -9.24 -10.32
N ARG A 155 8.27 -10.43 -10.58
CA ARG A 155 8.43 -11.16 -11.85
C ARG A 155 7.28 -10.97 -12.82
N ASP A 156 6.22 -10.30 -12.41
CA ASP A 156 5.10 -9.98 -13.28
C ASP A 156 5.49 -8.88 -14.27
N HIS A 157 5.14 -9.04 -15.53
CA HIS A 157 5.50 -8.10 -16.60
C HIS A 157 4.87 -6.70 -16.42
N ARG A 158 3.79 -6.61 -15.64
CA ARG A 158 3.11 -5.35 -15.30
C ARG A 158 3.79 -4.60 -14.14
N TYR A 159 4.75 -5.26 -13.44
CA TYR A 159 5.36 -4.63 -12.28
C TYR A 159 6.20 -3.41 -12.68
N ILE A 160 5.94 -2.26 -12.06
CA ILE A 160 6.66 -1.00 -12.35
C ILE A 160 8.12 -1.14 -11.96
N THR A 161 9.02 -0.77 -12.88
CA THR A 161 10.47 -0.83 -12.67
C THR A 161 11.13 0.52 -12.94
N VAL A 162 12.22 0.80 -12.23
CA VAL A 162 13.13 1.93 -12.50
C VAL A 162 14.50 1.36 -12.83
N ASP A 163 15.03 1.65 -14.01
CA ASP A 163 16.27 1.06 -14.53
C ASP A 163 16.26 -0.48 -14.45
N GLY A 164 15.12 -1.10 -14.73
CA GLY A 164 14.90 -2.54 -14.68
C GLY A 164 14.76 -3.12 -13.27
N LYS A 165 14.89 -2.33 -12.21
CA LYS A 165 14.73 -2.75 -10.82
C LYS A 165 13.27 -2.58 -10.38
N PRO A 166 12.61 -3.60 -9.83
CA PRO A 166 11.28 -3.45 -9.26
C PRO A 166 11.21 -2.31 -8.24
N LEU A 167 10.21 -1.43 -8.39
CA LEU A 167 9.96 -0.33 -7.46
C LEU A 167 9.26 -0.85 -6.20
N PHE A 168 9.82 -0.60 -5.04
CA PHE A 168 9.18 -0.94 -3.76
C PHE A 168 9.20 0.26 -2.81
N MET A 169 8.00 0.68 -2.40
CA MET A 169 7.86 1.81 -1.49
C MET A 169 7.80 1.34 -0.02
N ILE A 170 8.48 2.07 0.87
CA ILE A 170 8.41 1.90 2.32
C ILE A 170 7.73 3.13 2.91
N TYR A 171 6.57 2.94 3.55
CA TYR A 171 5.76 4.06 4.06
C TYR A 171 6.45 4.83 5.17
N LYS A 172 7.07 4.12 6.13
CA LYS A 172 7.80 4.73 7.25
C LYS A 172 9.17 4.08 7.42
N PRO A 173 10.14 4.39 6.56
CA PRO A 173 11.44 3.73 6.63
C PRO A 173 12.15 3.94 7.98
N LEU A 174 11.96 5.10 8.63
CA LEU A 174 12.56 5.38 9.94
C LEU A 174 11.86 4.66 11.12
N ALA A 175 10.74 4.01 10.91
CA ALA A 175 10.06 3.23 11.94
C ALA A 175 10.68 1.84 12.15
N ASP A 176 11.38 1.31 11.14
CA ASP A 176 12.14 0.08 11.26
C ASP A 176 13.56 0.40 11.75
N PRO A 177 13.97 -0.03 12.96
CA PRO A 177 15.30 0.25 13.48
C PRO A 177 16.42 -0.45 12.68
N GLU A 178 16.07 -1.52 11.94
CA GLU A 178 17.00 -2.30 11.12
C GLU A 178 16.75 -2.11 9.61
N VAL A 179 16.12 -1.02 9.19
CA VAL A 179 15.77 -0.76 7.78
C VAL A 179 16.97 -0.91 6.82
N LYS A 180 18.17 -0.56 7.23
CA LYS A 180 19.39 -0.75 6.42
C LYS A 180 19.67 -2.24 6.17
N VAL A 181 19.42 -3.08 7.17
CA VAL A 181 19.55 -4.53 7.06
C VAL A 181 18.46 -5.07 6.13
N PHE A 182 17.21 -4.59 6.28
CA PHE A 182 16.11 -4.93 5.39
C PHE A 182 16.46 -4.64 3.93
N ILE A 183 16.89 -3.41 3.63
CA ILE A 183 17.24 -2.98 2.25
C ILE A 183 18.41 -3.80 1.69
N ALA A 184 19.46 -4.00 2.47
CA ALA A 184 20.61 -4.81 2.04
C ALA A 184 20.22 -6.26 1.78
N THR A 185 19.45 -6.88 2.67
CA THR A 185 18.93 -8.25 2.52
C THR A 185 18.10 -8.40 1.24
N TRP A 186 17.21 -7.46 0.98
CA TRP A 186 16.35 -7.53 -0.20
C TRP A 186 17.10 -7.32 -1.51
N ARG A 187 18.11 -6.44 -1.55
CA ARG A 187 18.98 -6.28 -2.72
C ARG A 187 19.75 -7.56 -3.02
N GLU A 188 20.35 -8.17 -2.01
CA GLU A 188 21.06 -9.45 -2.15
C GLU A 188 20.11 -10.57 -2.61
N LEU A 189 18.91 -10.67 -2.04
CA LEU A 189 17.91 -11.66 -2.45
C LEU A 189 17.41 -11.41 -3.86
N ALA A 190 17.25 -10.18 -4.29
CA ALA A 190 16.87 -9.83 -5.65
C ALA A 190 17.91 -10.35 -6.65
N GLU A 191 19.18 -10.07 -6.44
CA GLU A 191 20.28 -10.53 -7.28
C GLU A 191 20.34 -12.06 -7.33
N LYS A 192 20.23 -12.74 -6.18
CA LYS A 192 20.17 -14.21 -6.09
C LYS A 192 18.98 -14.83 -6.84
N ASN A 193 17.93 -14.06 -7.08
CA ASN A 193 16.73 -14.49 -7.80
C ASN A 193 16.66 -13.97 -9.25
N GLY A 194 17.76 -13.41 -9.76
CA GLY A 194 17.91 -12.98 -11.16
C GLY A 194 17.29 -11.60 -11.44
N LEU A 195 17.01 -10.80 -10.41
CA LEU A 195 16.59 -9.41 -10.56
C LEU A 195 17.82 -8.49 -10.45
N PRO A 196 17.85 -7.33 -11.14
CA PRO A 196 19.01 -6.41 -11.09
C PRO A 196 19.13 -5.62 -9.78
N GLY A 197 18.34 -5.95 -8.78
CA GLY A 197 18.20 -5.27 -7.50
C GLY A 197 16.76 -4.85 -7.23
N ILE A 198 16.55 -4.00 -6.25
CA ILE A 198 15.26 -3.34 -5.95
C ILE A 198 15.49 -1.83 -5.92
N TYR A 199 14.57 -1.08 -6.50
CA TYR A 199 14.53 0.39 -6.39
C TYR A 199 13.62 0.77 -5.22
N PHE A 200 14.21 1.23 -4.12
CA PHE A 200 13.48 1.58 -2.91
C PHE A 200 13.09 3.06 -2.90
N VAL A 201 11.81 3.32 -2.62
CA VAL A 201 11.29 4.67 -2.38
C VAL A 201 10.87 4.80 -0.92
N GLY A 202 11.50 5.67 -0.18
CA GLY A 202 11.10 6.03 1.18
C GLY A 202 10.00 7.08 1.16
N HIS A 203 8.92 6.86 1.92
CA HIS A 203 7.88 7.86 2.14
C HIS A 203 7.86 8.27 3.61
N GLU A 204 7.53 9.53 3.89
CA GLU A 204 7.39 10.06 5.24
C GLU A 204 6.20 11.03 5.28
N ASN A 205 5.31 10.80 6.21
CA ASN A 205 4.09 11.60 6.37
C ASN A 205 4.21 12.70 7.45
N ALA A 206 5.42 13.01 7.88
CA ALA A 206 5.64 14.10 8.82
C ALA A 206 5.31 15.46 8.20
N PRO A 207 4.86 16.45 9.00
CA PRO A 207 4.61 17.82 8.52
C PRO A 207 5.84 18.45 7.86
N VAL A 208 7.03 18.12 8.34
CA VAL A 208 8.32 18.47 7.77
C VAL A 208 9.14 17.18 7.65
N PRO A 209 9.17 16.53 6.47
CA PRO A 209 9.92 15.29 6.28
C PRO A 209 11.42 15.50 6.50
N ASN A 210 12.05 14.63 7.29
CA ASN A 210 13.51 14.60 7.40
C ASN A 210 14.09 13.78 6.22
N VAL A 211 14.12 14.40 5.05
CA VAL A 211 14.57 13.80 3.79
C VAL A 211 15.98 13.21 3.91
N GLY A 212 16.89 13.92 4.59
CA GLY A 212 18.27 13.44 4.80
C GLY A 212 18.32 12.16 5.64
N ALA A 213 17.51 12.06 6.72
CA ALA A 213 17.43 10.85 7.53
C ALA A 213 16.83 9.69 6.72
N ILE A 214 15.83 9.94 5.88
CA ILE A 214 15.24 8.91 5.02
C ILE A 214 16.29 8.40 4.02
N PHE A 215 17.01 9.26 3.32
CA PHE A 215 18.10 8.84 2.43
C PHE A 215 19.19 8.05 3.19
N SER A 216 19.46 8.39 4.44
CA SER A 216 20.44 7.66 5.25
C SER A 216 20.05 6.20 5.51
N THR A 217 18.80 5.80 5.28
CA THR A 217 18.36 4.40 5.37
C THR A 217 18.84 3.52 4.22
N GLY A 218 19.25 4.14 3.11
CA GLY A 218 19.74 3.44 1.91
C GLY A 218 18.71 3.31 0.81
N VAL A 219 17.58 4.05 0.88
CA VAL A 219 16.61 4.14 -0.23
C VAL A 219 17.18 4.91 -1.41
N ASP A 220 16.70 4.60 -2.61
CA ASP A 220 17.16 5.22 -3.86
C ASP A 220 16.47 6.57 -4.12
N ALA A 221 15.24 6.72 -3.64
CA ALA A 221 14.48 7.96 -3.74
C ALA A 221 13.64 8.22 -2.48
N VAL A 222 13.24 9.48 -2.31
CA VAL A 222 12.32 9.89 -1.23
C VAL A 222 11.10 10.57 -1.86
N ASN A 223 9.91 10.11 -1.49
CA ASN A 223 8.66 10.77 -1.83
C ASN A 223 8.25 11.70 -0.67
N PRO A 224 8.50 13.01 -0.77
CA PRO A 224 8.15 13.97 0.27
C PRO A 224 6.68 14.41 0.20
N LEU A 225 5.95 13.99 -0.84
CA LEU A 225 4.57 14.39 -1.02
C LEU A 225 3.68 13.68 0.01
N ARG A 226 2.86 14.45 0.71
CA ARG A 226 1.70 13.88 1.37
C ARG A 226 0.89 13.15 0.31
N LEU A 227 0.75 11.85 0.46
CA LEU A 227 -0.22 11.08 -0.31
C LEU A 227 -1.61 11.60 0.05
N VAL A 228 -2.03 12.67 -0.62
CA VAL A 228 -3.34 13.28 -0.48
C VAL A 228 -4.20 12.65 -1.57
N GLY A 229 -4.92 11.63 -1.20
CA GLY A 229 -5.91 11.03 -2.08
C GLY A 229 -6.00 9.53 -1.90
N TYR A 230 -6.87 9.08 -1.03
CA TYR A 230 -7.49 7.78 -1.16
C TYR A 230 -8.53 7.91 -2.29
N PHE A 231 -8.31 7.24 -3.40
CA PHE A 231 -9.30 7.03 -4.43
C PHE A 231 -10.14 5.81 -4.10
#